data_8695cb061af973e27fcb2672e50692f3
#
_entry.id   8695cb061af973e27fcb2672e50692f3
#
_cell.length_a   1.000
_cell.length_b   1.000
_cell.length_c   1.000
_cell.angle_alpha   90.00
_cell.angle_beta   90.00
_cell.angle_gamma   90.00
#
_symmetry.space_group_name_H-M   'P 1'
#
loop_
_entity.id
_entity.type
_entity.pdbx_description
1 polymer ?
#
loop_
_entity_poly.entity_id
_entity_poly.type
_entity_poly.pdbx_seq_one_letter_code
_entity_poly.pdbx_strand_id
1 'polypeptide(L)' 'MDVTDKFYQKSIAKLEKGATINELYELLSKYERMENYDACAGIHKAIKDKSN' A
#
# COMPACT_ATOMS: atom_id res chain seq x y z
N MET A 1 0.49 -17.04 -2.79
CA MET A 1 0.74 -15.78 -2.07
C MET A 1 -0.56 -15.06 -1.78
N ASP A 2 -0.70 -14.53 -0.59
CA ASP A 2 -1.88 -13.79 -0.16
C ASP A 2 -1.99 -12.49 -0.96
N VAL A 3 -3.21 -12.07 -1.29
CA VAL A 3 -3.47 -10.83 -2.00
C VAL A 3 -2.92 -9.63 -1.21
N THR A 4 -3.08 -9.66 0.12
CA THR A 4 -2.55 -8.62 1.00
C THR A 4 -1.04 -8.49 0.85
N ASP A 5 -0.33 -9.62 0.85
CA ASP A 5 1.12 -9.64 0.68
C ASP A 5 1.54 -9.07 -0.68
N LYS A 6 0.78 -9.37 -1.71
CA LYS A 6 1.07 -8.86 -3.05
C LYS A 6 1.02 -7.33 -3.06
N PHE A 7 -0.02 -6.75 -2.47
CA PHE A 7 -0.13 -5.28 -2.39
C PHE A 7 0.93 -4.67 -1.49
N TYR A 8 1.27 -5.35 -0.41
CA TYR A 8 2.37 -4.92 0.45
C TYR A 8 3.68 -4.86 -0.33
N GLN A 9 4.03 -5.93 -1.04
CA GLN A 9 5.26 -6.00 -1.82
C GLN A 9 5.32 -4.91 -2.89
N LYS A 10 4.21 -4.69 -3.59
CA LYS A 10 4.13 -3.64 -4.60
C LYS A 10 4.31 -2.26 -4.00
N SER A 11 3.73 -2.02 -2.83
CA SER A 11 3.83 -0.72 -2.16
C SER A 11 5.26 -0.46 -1.70
N ILE A 12 5.91 -1.46 -1.13
CA ILE A 12 7.31 -1.34 -0.73
C ILE A 12 8.19 -1.03 -1.95
N ALA A 13 7.96 -1.74 -3.06
CA ALA A 13 8.72 -1.51 -4.29
C ALA A 13 8.55 -0.07 -4.79
N LYS A 14 7.34 0.47 -4.72
CA LYS A 14 7.10 1.87 -5.11
C LYS A 14 7.88 2.83 -4.24
N LEU A 15 7.89 2.61 -2.94
CA LEU A 15 8.63 3.45 -2.00
C LEU A 15 10.13 3.40 -2.28
N GLU A 16 10.66 2.23 -2.59
CA GLU A 16 12.06 2.06 -2.93
C GLU A 16 12.43 2.76 -4.22
N LYS A 17 11.47 2.93 -5.13
CA LYS A 17 11.68 3.63 -6.39
C LYS A 17 11.46 5.14 -6.28
N GLY A 18 11.18 5.63 -5.09
CA GLY A 18 11.06 7.05 -4.84
C GLY A 18 9.65 7.57 -4.64
N ALA A 19 8.63 6.72 -4.62
CA ALA A 19 7.28 7.15 -4.32
C ALA A 19 7.20 7.63 -2.86
N THR A 20 6.32 8.59 -2.61
CA THR A 20 6.15 9.16 -1.29
C THR A 20 5.05 8.43 -0.52
N ILE A 21 5.05 8.60 0.79
CA ILE A 21 3.97 8.07 1.64
C ILE A 21 2.63 8.67 1.21
N ASN A 22 2.61 9.96 0.84
CA ASN A 22 1.39 10.62 0.37
C ASN A 22 0.81 9.93 -0.87
N GLU A 23 1.67 9.50 -1.78
CA GLU A 23 1.22 8.76 -2.97
C GLU A 23 0.56 7.44 -2.59
N LEU A 24 1.09 6.78 -1.58
CA LEU A 24 0.48 5.55 -1.08
C LEU A 24 -0.87 5.82 -0.41
N TYR A 25 -1.02 6.93 0.29
CA TYR A 25 -2.30 7.32 0.86
C TYR A 25 -3.35 7.59 -0.23
N GLU A 26 -2.93 8.16 -1.34
CA GLU A 26 -3.82 8.37 -2.49
C GLU A 26 -4.29 7.04 -3.06
N LEU A 27 -3.38 6.08 -3.20
CA LEU A 27 -3.74 4.73 -3.63
C LEU A 27 -4.69 4.06 -2.64
N LEU A 28 -4.42 4.24 -1.37
CA LEU A 28 -5.26 3.70 -0.31
C LEU A 28 -6.69 4.20 -0.44
N SER A 29 -6.87 5.51 -0.63
CA SER A 29 -8.19 6.12 -0.82
C SER A 29 -8.91 5.53 -2.03
N LYS A 30 -8.18 5.33 -3.13
CA LYS A 30 -8.74 4.74 -4.34
C LYS A 30 -9.29 3.34 -4.09
N TYR A 31 -8.49 2.51 -3.42
CA TYR A 31 -8.91 1.12 -3.15
C TYR A 31 -10.01 1.05 -2.10
N GLU A 32 -10.04 1.99 -1.16
CA GLU A 32 -11.15 2.08 -0.21
C GLU A 32 -12.48 2.36 -0.93
N ARG A 33 -12.46 3.26 -1.90
CA ARG A 33 -13.65 3.56 -2.71
C ARG A 33 -14.11 2.35 -3.50
N MET A 34 -13.17 1.52 -3.92
CA MET A 34 -13.47 0.28 -4.64
C MET A 34 -13.84 -0.87 -3.71
N GLU A 35 -13.79 -0.62 -2.41
CA GLU A 35 -14.05 -1.62 -1.38
C GLU A 35 -13.10 -2.82 -1.48
N ASN A 36 -11.89 -2.57 -2.00
CA ASN A 36 -10.86 -3.60 -2.08
C ASN A 36 -10.01 -3.57 -0.81
N TYR A 37 -10.52 -4.18 0.24
CA TYR A 37 -9.91 -4.10 1.56
C TYR A 37 -8.60 -4.86 1.70
N ASP A 38 -8.40 -5.90 0.89
CA ASP A 38 -7.13 -6.64 0.88
C ASP A 38 -5.99 -5.73 0.38
N ALA A 39 -6.28 -4.94 -0.65
CA ALA A 39 -5.31 -3.95 -1.15
C ALA A 39 -5.02 -2.91 -0.08
N CYS A 40 -6.06 -2.42 0.58
CA CYS A 40 -5.90 -1.43 1.66
C CYS A 40 -5.02 -1.95 2.78
N ALA A 41 -5.23 -3.19 3.20
CA ALA A 41 -4.43 -3.81 4.25
C ALA A 41 -2.96 -3.90 3.88
N GLY A 42 -2.66 -4.30 2.65
CA GLY A 42 -1.29 -4.38 2.16
C GLY A 42 -0.60 -3.03 2.09
N ILE A 43 -1.30 -2.03 1.56
CA ILE A 43 -0.76 -0.67 1.46
C ILE A 43 -0.53 -0.08 2.85
N HIS A 44 -1.49 -0.27 3.76
CA HIS A 44 -1.38 0.18 5.14
C HIS A 44 -0.14 -0.39 5.83
N LYS A 45 0.09 -1.67 5.66
CA LYS A 45 1.24 -2.35 6.24
C LYS A 45 2.55 -1.76 5.73
N ALA A 46 2.61 -1.48 4.42
CA ALA A 46 3.80 -0.88 3.81
C ALA A 46 4.06 0.52 4.38
N ILE A 47 3.02 1.33 4.51
CA ILE A 47 3.13 2.67 5.07
C ILE A 47 3.65 2.60 6.51
N LYS A 48 3.09 1.71 7.31
CA LYS A 48 3.48 1.54 8.70
C LYS A 48 4.93 1.10 8.82
N ASP A 49 5.36 0.15 8.00
CA ASP A 49 6.73 -0.35 8.04
C ASP A 49 7.74 0.74 7.69
N LYS A 50 7.41 1.60 6.73
CA LYS A 50 8.31 2.69 6.34
C LYS A 50 8.29 3.86 7.31
N SER A 51 7.21 4.02 8.06
CA SER A 51 7.10 5.10 9.04
C SER A 51 7.83 4.80 10.36
N ASN A 52 8.19 3.55 10.55
CA ASN A 52 8.92 3.14 11.78
C ASN A 52 10.43 3.30 11.59
#